data_19c269066270964e1efc4264dad7d31d
#
_entry.id   19c269066270964e1efc4264dad7d31d
#
_cell.length_a   1.000
_cell.length_b   1.000
_cell.length_c   1.000
_cell.angle_alpha   90.00
_cell.angle_beta   90.00
_cell.angle_gamma   90.00
#
_symmetry.space_group_name_H-M   'P 1'
#
loop_
_entity.id
_entity.type
_entity.pdbx_description
1 polymer ?
#
loop_
_entity_poly.entity_id
_entity_poly.type
_entity_poly.pdbx_seq_one_letter_code
_entity_poly.pdbx_strand_id
1 'polypeptide(L)'
;PDPVIEIAVEPKSKNDQEKMSVGLQRLAAEDPSFQVSTDLESGQTIMKGMGELHLDILIDRLKREFKVEANIGAPQVAYRETITKEVEVDYTHKKQSGGAGQFARIKLIFSPYESDDYEFINSIRGGSVPTEYIPGVEKGLTLAKESGVVAGFPCINFKVNLIDGASHDVDSSVMAFEIASRAAFREGMAKANPALLEPIMKVEVVTPEEYMLSLIHISEPTRRALI
;
A
#
# COMPACT_ATOMS: atom_id res chain seq x y z
N PRO A 1 14.45 1.17 -28.27
CA PRO A 1 12.99 1.04 -28.23
C PRO A 1 12.54 0.77 -26.79
N ASP A 2 11.40 1.32 -26.41
CA ASP A 2 10.86 1.11 -25.07
C ASP A 2 10.33 -0.31 -24.92
N PRO A 3 10.51 -0.96 -23.75
CA PRO A 3 10.01 -2.28 -23.49
C PRO A 3 8.48 -2.30 -23.48
N VAL A 4 7.89 -3.40 -23.97
CA VAL A 4 6.43 -3.52 -24.17
C VAL A 4 5.73 -4.47 -23.20
N ILE A 5 6.47 -5.33 -22.51
CA ILE A 5 5.94 -6.22 -21.46
C ILE A 5 6.83 -6.23 -20.23
N GLU A 6 6.23 -6.60 -19.11
CA GLU A 6 6.93 -6.69 -17.83
C GLU A 6 6.53 -7.93 -17.04
N ILE A 7 7.50 -8.43 -16.26
CA ILE A 7 7.32 -9.55 -15.34
C ILE A 7 7.98 -9.24 -14.01
N ALA A 8 7.47 -9.83 -12.94
CA ALA A 8 8.10 -9.79 -11.62
C ALA A 8 9.00 -10.99 -11.42
N VAL A 9 10.16 -10.76 -10.80
CA VAL A 9 11.14 -11.80 -10.47
C VAL A 9 11.48 -11.71 -8.99
N GLU A 10 11.25 -12.81 -8.27
CA GLU A 10 11.49 -12.91 -6.84
C GLU A 10 12.55 -13.97 -6.56
N PRO A 11 13.67 -13.62 -5.92
CA PRO A 11 14.70 -14.59 -5.55
C PRO A 11 14.18 -15.54 -4.48
N LYS A 12 14.53 -16.83 -4.57
CA LYS A 12 14.12 -17.83 -3.56
C LYS A 12 14.91 -17.75 -2.25
N SER A 13 16.11 -17.17 -2.28
CA SER A 13 16.98 -17.04 -1.12
C SER A 13 17.74 -15.71 -1.12
N LYS A 14 18.33 -15.34 0.02
CA LYS A 14 19.18 -14.15 0.15
C LYS A 14 20.41 -14.22 -0.78
N ASN A 15 20.99 -15.41 -0.93
CA ASN A 15 22.11 -15.64 -1.85
C ASN A 15 21.69 -15.46 -3.32
N ASP A 16 20.47 -15.91 -3.68
CA ASP A 16 19.93 -15.68 -5.02
C ASP A 16 19.66 -14.21 -5.28
N GLN A 17 19.26 -13.43 -4.27
CA GLN A 17 19.05 -11.98 -4.40
C GLN A 17 20.33 -11.24 -4.80
N GLU A 18 21.47 -11.58 -4.17
CA GLU A 18 22.76 -10.97 -4.51
C GLU A 18 23.20 -11.34 -5.93
N LYS A 19 23.12 -12.62 -6.29
CA LYS A 19 23.42 -13.11 -7.64
C LYS A 19 22.48 -12.49 -8.69
N MET A 20 21.20 -12.39 -8.38
CA MET A 20 20.19 -11.80 -9.25
C MET A 20 20.50 -10.33 -9.53
N SER A 21 20.84 -9.56 -8.51
CA SER A 21 21.20 -8.15 -8.68
C SER A 21 22.39 -7.97 -9.63
N VAL A 22 23.45 -8.77 -9.45
CA VAL A 22 24.62 -8.72 -10.33
C VAL A 22 24.28 -9.20 -11.74
N GLY A 23 23.50 -10.29 -11.86
CA GLY A 23 23.11 -10.85 -13.16
C GLY A 23 22.25 -9.86 -13.96
N LEU A 24 21.23 -9.28 -13.33
CA LEU A 24 20.34 -8.31 -13.96
C LEU A 24 21.09 -7.05 -14.44
N GLN A 25 22.02 -6.54 -13.63
CA GLN A 25 22.84 -5.39 -14.03
C GLN A 25 23.70 -5.69 -15.27
N ARG A 26 24.29 -6.89 -15.34
CA ARG A 26 25.10 -7.29 -16.51
C ARG A 26 24.23 -7.46 -17.75
N LEU A 27 23.07 -8.13 -17.63
CA LEU A 27 22.14 -8.31 -18.73
C LEU A 27 21.61 -6.97 -19.25
N ALA A 28 21.30 -6.03 -18.37
CA ALA A 28 20.86 -4.68 -18.76
C ALA A 28 21.98 -3.85 -19.42
N ALA A 29 23.24 -4.09 -19.07
CA ALA A 29 24.38 -3.44 -19.74
C ALA A 29 24.65 -4.02 -21.14
N GLU A 30 24.31 -5.28 -21.39
CA GLU A 30 24.46 -5.93 -22.69
C GLU A 30 23.32 -5.59 -23.66
N ASP A 31 22.11 -5.40 -23.14
CA ASP A 31 20.90 -5.17 -23.93
C ASP A 31 20.17 -3.89 -23.54
N PRO A 32 20.27 -2.82 -24.35
CA PRO A 32 19.60 -1.55 -24.06
C PRO A 32 18.06 -1.59 -24.16
N SER A 33 17.48 -2.66 -24.72
CA SER A 33 16.03 -2.85 -24.77
C SER A 33 15.47 -3.60 -23.52
N PHE A 34 16.38 -4.07 -22.66
CA PHE A 34 16.05 -4.67 -21.36
C PHE A 34 16.19 -3.65 -20.24
N GLN A 35 15.17 -3.49 -19.44
CA GLN A 35 15.16 -2.60 -18.29
C GLN A 35 14.81 -3.37 -17.02
N VAL A 36 15.41 -2.94 -15.91
CA VAL A 36 15.14 -3.48 -14.58
C VAL A 36 14.77 -2.33 -13.65
N SER A 37 13.70 -2.50 -12.91
CA SER A 37 13.27 -1.56 -11.88
C SER A 37 12.83 -2.31 -10.63
N THR A 38 12.85 -1.63 -9.49
CA THR A 38 12.22 -2.15 -8.28
C THR A 38 10.92 -1.38 -8.06
N ASP A 39 9.83 -2.10 -7.96
CA ASP A 39 8.57 -1.49 -7.55
C ASP A 39 8.65 -1.10 -6.08
N LEU A 40 8.47 0.20 -5.80
CA LEU A 40 8.61 0.76 -4.46
C LEU A 40 7.48 0.32 -3.51
N GLU A 41 6.36 -0.09 -4.05
CA GLU A 41 5.19 -0.49 -3.26
C GLU A 41 5.21 -1.96 -2.88
N SER A 42 5.43 -2.84 -3.85
CA SER A 42 5.50 -4.28 -3.61
C SER A 42 6.90 -4.77 -3.20
N GLY A 43 7.94 -3.97 -3.45
CA GLY A 43 9.34 -4.36 -3.28
C GLY A 43 9.83 -5.37 -4.33
N GLN A 44 8.99 -5.70 -5.33
CA GLN A 44 9.33 -6.67 -6.37
C GLN A 44 10.37 -6.10 -7.34
N THR A 45 11.24 -6.96 -7.81
CA THR A 45 12.10 -6.64 -8.97
C THR A 45 11.33 -6.91 -10.25
N ILE A 46 11.17 -5.87 -11.07
CA ILE A 46 10.45 -5.91 -12.33
C ILE A 46 11.44 -5.92 -13.49
N MET A 47 11.34 -6.93 -14.35
CA MET A 47 12.05 -7.04 -15.61
C MET A 47 11.13 -6.60 -16.75
N LYS A 48 11.60 -5.70 -17.60
CA LYS A 48 10.87 -5.16 -18.74
C LYS A 48 11.61 -5.48 -20.03
N GLY A 49 10.89 -5.96 -21.05
CA GLY A 49 11.47 -6.40 -22.32
C GLY A 49 10.55 -6.22 -23.51
N MET A 50 11.07 -6.56 -24.69
CA MET A 50 10.39 -6.37 -25.98
C MET A 50 9.34 -7.44 -26.30
N GLY A 51 9.20 -8.45 -25.45
CA GLY A 51 8.24 -9.54 -25.65
C GLY A 51 8.53 -10.72 -24.73
N GLU A 52 7.60 -11.66 -24.67
CA GLU A 52 7.66 -12.84 -23.80
C GLU A 52 8.93 -13.67 -24.06
N LEU A 53 9.21 -13.99 -25.32
CA LEU A 53 10.41 -14.74 -25.71
C LEU A 53 11.71 -14.03 -25.29
N HIS A 54 11.74 -12.71 -25.39
CA HIS A 54 12.90 -11.93 -24.96
C HIS A 54 13.15 -12.09 -23.46
N LEU A 55 12.12 -11.95 -22.64
CA LEU A 55 12.22 -12.12 -21.20
C LEU A 55 12.55 -13.56 -20.80
N ASP A 56 11.98 -14.56 -21.49
CA ASP A 56 12.29 -15.97 -21.24
C ASP A 56 13.76 -16.31 -21.48
N ILE A 57 14.35 -15.76 -22.55
CA ILE A 57 15.79 -15.93 -22.81
C ILE A 57 16.64 -15.31 -21.70
N LEU A 58 16.29 -14.12 -21.24
CA LEU A 58 17.00 -13.44 -20.15
C LEU A 58 16.87 -14.19 -18.82
N ILE A 59 15.72 -14.77 -18.54
CA ILE A 59 15.50 -15.62 -17.36
C ILE A 59 16.34 -16.90 -17.45
N ASP A 60 16.37 -17.54 -18.62
CA ASP A 60 17.19 -18.74 -18.82
C ASP A 60 18.68 -18.42 -18.64
N ARG A 61 19.15 -17.29 -19.16
CA ARG A 61 20.51 -16.81 -18.91
C ARG A 61 20.77 -16.54 -17.42
N LEU A 62 19.83 -15.93 -16.73
CA LEU A 62 19.94 -15.67 -15.27
C LEU A 62 20.13 -16.98 -14.49
N LYS A 63 19.38 -18.02 -14.85
CA LYS A 63 19.46 -19.35 -14.24
C LYS A 63 20.78 -20.06 -14.59
N ARG A 64 21.20 -20.06 -15.87
CA ARG A 64 22.34 -20.83 -16.32
C ARG A 64 23.68 -20.17 -16.03
N GLU A 65 23.81 -18.87 -16.32
CA GLU A 65 25.08 -18.15 -16.20
C GLU A 65 25.33 -17.70 -14.76
N PHE A 66 24.29 -17.18 -14.08
CA PHE A 66 24.41 -16.60 -12.74
C PHE A 66 23.97 -17.56 -11.62
N LYS A 67 23.43 -18.74 -11.96
CA LYS A 67 22.95 -19.74 -10.99
C LYS A 67 21.93 -19.16 -10.01
N VAL A 68 20.99 -18.35 -10.50
CA VAL A 68 19.90 -17.74 -9.73
C VAL A 68 18.67 -18.63 -9.75
N GLU A 69 18.16 -18.95 -8.58
CA GLU A 69 16.82 -19.52 -8.43
C GLU A 69 15.81 -18.42 -8.09
N ALA A 70 14.81 -18.24 -8.95
CA ALA A 70 13.80 -17.22 -8.77
C ALA A 70 12.40 -17.73 -9.17
N ASN A 71 11.38 -17.20 -8.51
CA ASN A 71 9.99 -17.30 -8.93
C ASN A 71 9.69 -16.17 -9.93
N ILE A 72 8.95 -16.50 -10.97
CA ILE A 72 8.60 -15.58 -12.05
C ILE A 72 7.08 -15.51 -12.11
N GLY A 73 6.53 -14.32 -12.22
CA GLY A 73 5.09 -14.11 -12.27
C GLY A 73 4.70 -12.74 -12.81
N ALA A 74 3.40 -12.48 -12.86
CA ALA A 74 2.91 -11.14 -13.14
C ALA A 74 3.27 -10.20 -11.97
N PRO A 75 3.52 -8.90 -12.25
CA PRO A 75 3.67 -7.89 -11.21
C PRO A 75 2.44 -7.86 -10.29
N GLN A 76 2.67 -7.57 -9.02
CA GLN A 76 1.55 -7.38 -8.09
C GLN A 76 0.80 -6.10 -8.43
N VAL A 77 -0.53 -6.18 -8.35
CA VAL A 77 -1.38 -5.00 -8.51
C VAL A 77 -1.28 -4.14 -7.25
N ALA A 78 -1.03 -2.85 -7.42
CA ALA A 78 -0.94 -1.89 -6.33
C ALA A 78 -2.33 -1.51 -5.80
N TYR A 79 -2.98 -2.44 -5.11
CA TYR A 79 -4.26 -2.19 -4.45
C TYR A 79 -4.13 -1.15 -3.34
N ARG A 80 -5.24 -0.43 -3.10
CA ARG A 80 -5.43 0.47 -1.96
C ARG A 80 -6.74 0.16 -1.27
N GLU A 81 -6.87 0.58 -0.03
CA GLU A 81 -8.12 0.51 0.71
C GLU A 81 -8.67 1.91 0.94
N THR A 82 -9.98 2.05 1.01
CA THR A 82 -10.66 3.30 1.33
C THR A 82 -11.92 3.02 2.14
N ILE A 83 -12.61 4.08 2.55
CA ILE A 83 -13.92 4.00 3.21
C ILE A 83 -14.97 4.73 2.40
N THR A 84 -16.22 4.29 2.50
CA THR A 84 -17.33 4.87 1.76
C THR A 84 -18.39 5.52 2.66
N LYS A 85 -18.26 5.37 3.98
CA LYS A 85 -19.20 5.88 4.97
C LYS A 85 -18.49 6.62 6.10
N GLU A 86 -19.11 7.69 6.59
CA GLU A 86 -18.65 8.38 7.79
C GLU A 86 -19.00 7.58 9.05
N VAL A 87 -18.05 7.48 9.99
CA VAL A 87 -18.22 6.78 11.27
C VAL A 87 -17.51 7.52 12.39
N GLU A 88 -18.17 7.61 13.53
CA GLU A 88 -17.59 8.07 14.78
C GLU A 88 -17.15 6.89 15.64
N VAL A 89 -15.96 6.97 16.22
CA VAL A 89 -15.39 5.99 17.14
C VAL A 89 -14.94 6.66 18.42
N ASP A 90 -15.39 6.17 19.54
CA ASP A 90 -14.93 6.55 20.88
C ASP A 90 -14.18 5.36 21.49
N TYR A 91 -12.86 5.43 21.49
CA TYR A 91 -12.00 4.33 21.91
C TYR A 91 -11.22 4.68 23.17
N THR A 92 -11.25 3.77 24.15
CA THR A 92 -10.48 3.90 25.40
C THR A 92 -9.46 2.78 25.51
N HIS A 93 -8.19 3.13 25.48
CA HIS A 93 -7.10 2.23 25.85
C HIS A 93 -6.86 2.32 27.36
N LYS A 94 -7.07 1.20 28.05
CA LYS A 94 -6.77 1.10 29.48
C LYS A 94 -6.06 -0.23 29.75
N LYS A 95 -4.86 -0.14 30.30
CA LYS A 95 -4.09 -1.31 30.73
C LYS A 95 -3.53 -1.08 32.11
N GLN A 96 -3.81 -2.00 33.02
CA GLN A 96 -3.21 -2.04 34.36
C GLN A 96 -2.52 -3.40 34.54
N SER A 97 -1.21 -3.41 34.67
CA SER A 97 -0.44 -4.62 34.93
C SER A 97 0.74 -4.27 35.84
N GLY A 98 0.59 -4.48 37.15
CA GLY A 98 1.66 -4.55 38.14
C GLY A 98 2.73 -3.43 38.18
N GLY A 99 2.46 -2.25 37.57
CA GLY A 99 3.38 -1.10 37.44
C GLY A 99 2.63 0.13 36.96
N ALA A 100 3.32 1.05 36.24
CA ALA A 100 2.69 2.21 35.63
C ALA A 100 1.58 1.78 34.66
N GLY A 101 0.35 2.28 34.87
CA GLY A 101 -0.79 2.01 34.00
C GLY A 101 -0.63 2.67 32.63
N GLN A 102 -1.52 2.33 31.70
CA GLN A 102 -1.66 3.02 30.43
C GLN A 102 -3.11 3.46 30.26
N PHE A 103 -3.32 4.74 29.99
CA PHE A 103 -4.65 5.29 29.74
C PHE A 103 -4.60 6.28 28.58
N ALA A 104 -5.50 6.13 27.63
CA ALA A 104 -5.77 7.10 26.57
C ALA A 104 -7.20 6.88 26.05
N ARG A 105 -8.02 7.93 26.06
CA ARG A 105 -9.32 7.96 25.39
C ARG A 105 -9.27 8.94 24.25
N ILE A 106 -9.72 8.53 23.08
CA ILE A 106 -9.83 9.37 21.88
C ILE A 106 -11.16 9.17 21.21
N LYS A 107 -11.73 10.26 20.71
CA LYS A 107 -12.95 10.24 19.91
C LYS A 107 -12.64 10.79 18.53
N LEU A 108 -12.79 9.94 17.52
CA LEU A 108 -12.41 10.19 16.14
C LEU A 108 -13.62 10.09 15.23
N ILE A 109 -13.67 10.96 14.22
CA ILE A 109 -14.59 10.83 13.09
C ILE A 109 -13.76 10.47 11.87
N PHE A 110 -14.10 9.35 11.25
CA PHE A 110 -13.56 8.92 9.96
C PHE A 110 -14.55 9.26 8.87
N SER A 111 -14.13 9.97 7.84
CA SER A 111 -15.01 10.36 6.71
C SER A 111 -14.30 10.12 5.38
N PRO A 112 -15.04 9.72 4.32
CA PRO A 112 -14.48 9.69 2.96
C PRO A 112 -13.98 11.08 2.56
N TYR A 113 -12.85 11.12 1.87
CA TYR A 113 -12.24 12.36 1.39
C TYR A 113 -11.38 12.06 0.16
N GLU A 114 -11.57 12.77 -0.94
CA GLU A 114 -10.78 12.61 -2.15
C GLU A 114 -9.39 13.22 -1.97
N SER A 115 -8.40 12.37 -1.78
CA SER A 115 -6.99 12.73 -1.65
C SER A 115 -6.12 11.50 -1.92
N ASP A 116 -4.94 11.68 -2.46
CA ASP A 116 -3.97 10.59 -2.70
C ASP A 116 -3.40 10.00 -1.40
N ASP A 117 -3.77 10.54 -0.25
CA ASP A 117 -3.36 10.10 1.07
C ASP A 117 -4.53 10.23 2.08
N TYR A 118 -4.25 10.49 3.34
CA TYR A 118 -5.23 10.83 4.36
C TYR A 118 -4.97 12.22 4.95
N GLU A 119 -6.02 12.85 5.48
CA GLU A 119 -5.93 14.13 6.18
C GLU A 119 -6.24 13.94 7.66
N PHE A 120 -5.35 14.43 8.52
CA PHE A 120 -5.58 14.49 9.96
C PHE A 120 -6.00 15.89 10.38
N ILE A 121 -7.15 15.99 11.06
CA ILE A 121 -7.71 17.23 11.57
C ILE A 121 -7.78 17.15 13.10
N ASN A 122 -7.26 18.16 13.78
CA ASN A 122 -7.41 18.31 15.22
C ASN A 122 -8.46 19.38 15.54
N SER A 123 -9.61 18.96 16.04
CA SER A 123 -10.71 19.82 16.46
C SER A 123 -10.90 19.84 17.98
N ILE A 124 -9.92 19.41 18.76
CA ILE A 124 -9.99 19.44 20.22
C ILE A 124 -10.22 20.87 20.72
N ARG A 125 -11.21 21.02 21.59
CA ARG A 125 -11.50 22.27 22.30
C ARG A 125 -11.43 22.01 23.80
N GLY A 126 -10.93 23.01 24.56
CA GLY A 126 -10.91 22.93 26.02
C GLY A 126 -9.84 22.03 26.65
N GLY A 127 -8.89 21.51 25.84
CA GLY A 127 -7.72 20.77 26.40
C GLY A 127 -8.05 19.35 26.90
N SER A 128 -9.15 18.73 26.42
CA SER A 128 -9.52 17.36 26.80
C SER A 128 -8.43 16.32 26.46
N VAL A 129 -7.64 16.58 25.42
CA VAL A 129 -6.39 15.89 25.14
C VAL A 129 -5.26 16.91 25.17
N PRO A 130 -4.27 16.80 26.05
CA PRO A 130 -3.10 17.66 26.07
C PRO A 130 -2.36 17.65 24.72
N THR A 131 -1.89 18.82 24.30
CA THR A 131 -1.23 19.02 22.99
C THR A 131 -0.03 18.10 22.79
N GLU A 132 0.66 17.74 23.87
CA GLU A 132 1.81 16.83 23.87
C GLU A 132 1.47 15.40 23.41
N TYR A 133 0.21 14.96 23.51
CA TYR A 133 -0.23 13.61 23.10
C TYR A 133 -0.77 13.55 21.66
N ILE A 134 -1.09 14.69 21.04
CA ILE A 134 -1.61 14.76 19.66
C ILE A 134 -0.65 14.14 18.64
N PRO A 135 0.68 14.38 18.70
CA PRO A 135 1.63 13.71 17.81
C PRO A 135 1.60 12.17 17.92
N GLY A 136 1.28 11.65 19.12
CA GLY A 136 1.08 10.21 19.31
C GLY A 136 -0.13 9.66 18.57
N VAL A 137 -1.25 10.42 18.57
CA VAL A 137 -2.45 10.05 17.82
C VAL A 137 -2.15 10.03 16.32
N GLU A 138 -1.56 11.08 15.78
CA GLU A 138 -1.22 11.19 14.36
C GLU A 138 -0.26 10.09 13.91
N LYS A 139 0.79 9.85 14.69
CA LYS A 139 1.75 8.76 14.42
C LYS A 139 1.08 7.40 14.40
N GLY A 140 0.19 7.13 15.35
CA GLY A 140 -0.53 5.86 15.41
C GLY A 140 -1.47 5.65 14.22
N LEU A 141 -2.17 6.70 13.76
CA LEU A 141 -2.99 6.67 12.55
C LEU A 141 -2.14 6.42 11.30
N THR A 142 -1.01 7.15 11.16
CA THR A 142 -0.08 6.99 10.03
C THR A 142 0.49 5.57 9.93
N LEU A 143 0.86 4.96 11.06
CA LEU A 143 1.33 3.57 11.07
C LEU A 143 0.22 2.57 10.76
N ALA A 144 -1.01 2.85 11.23
CA ALA A 144 -2.13 1.92 11.04
C ALA A 144 -2.64 1.93 9.59
N LYS A 145 -2.61 3.08 8.90
CA LYS A 145 -3.06 3.19 7.50
C LYS A 145 -2.27 2.31 6.54
N GLU A 146 -0.98 2.06 6.82
CA GLU A 146 -0.13 1.24 5.95
C GLU A 146 -0.48 -0.25 5.99
N SER A 147 -1.21 -0.69 7.01
CA SER A 147 -1.55 -2.10 7.22
C SER A 147 -2.92 -2.49 6.68
N GLY A 148 -3.75 -1.54 6.28
CA GLY A 148 -5.13 -1.77 5.85
C GLY A 148 -6.01 -2.47 6.90
N VAL A 149 -7.25 -2.76 6.52
CA VAL A 149 -8.22 -3.45 7.40
C VAL A 149 -8.97 -4.58 6.68
N VAL A 150 -8.93 -4.63 5.35
CA VAL A 150 -9.62 -5.63 4.50
C VAL A 150 -8.64 -6.68 4.00
N ALA A 151 -7.62 -6.25 3.29
CA ALA A 151 -6.67 -7.14 2.60
C ALA A 151 -5.21 -6.79 2.91
N GLY A 152 -4.96 -5.81 3.77
CA GLY A 152 -3.62 -5.41 4.18
C GLY A 152 -2.94 -4.38 3.27
N PHE A 153 -3.71 -3.72 2.40
CA PHE A 153 -3.19 -2.66 1.53
C PHE A 153 -3.29 -1.29 2.19
N PRO A 154 -2.37 -0.35 1.86
CA PRO A 154 -2.43 1.00 2.41
C PRO A 154 -3.78 1.67 2.17
N CYS A 155 -4.26 2.39 3.20
CA CYS A 155 -5.52 3.14 3.13
C CYS A 155 -5.29 4.56 2.63
N ILE A 156 -6.13 5.01 1.69
CA ILE A 156 -6.12 6.36 1.12
C ILE A 156 -7.55 6.91 1.01
N ASN A 157 -7.69 8.15 0.58
CA ASN A 157 -8.98 8.80 0.30
C ASN A 157 -9.89 8.91 1.53
N PHE A 158 -9.34 9.24 2.68
CA PHE A 158 -10.11 9.46 3.90
C PHE A 158 -9.53 10.61 4.74
N LYS A 159 -10.34 11.15 5.63
CA LYS A 159 -9.91 12.09 6.67
C LYS A 159 -10.30 11.60 8.04
N VAL A 160 -9.48 11.95 9.02
CA VAL A 160 -9.71 11.63 10.43
C VAL A 160 -9.72 12.91 11.24
N ASN A 161 -10.82 13.17 11.94
CA ASN A 161 -10.95 14.32 12.82
C ASN A 161 -10.94 13.87 14.28
N LEU A 162 -9.97 14.35 15.04
CA LEU A 162 -9.91 14.17 16.49
C LEU A 162 -10.77 15.26 17.16
N ILE A 163 -11.93 14.85 17.70
CA ILE A 163 -12.95 15.78 18.23
C ILE A 163 -13.00 15.85 19.75
N ASP A 164 -12.63 14.77 20.45
CA ASP A 164 -12.64 14.70 21.92
C ASP A 164 -11.67 13.62 22.42
N GLY A 165 -11.47 13.56 23.72
CA GLY A 165 -10.70 12.51 24.36
C GLY A 165 -10.56 12.75 25.86
N ALA A 166 -9.72 11.95 26.51
CA ALA A 166 -9.37 12.13 27.91
C ALA A 166 -7.96 11.58 28.19
N SER A 167 -7.27 12.23 29.10
CA SER A 167 -6.00 11.77 29.64
C SER A 167 -6.10 11.55 31.17
N HIS A 168 -5.18 10.79 31.70
CA HIS A 168 -5.00 10.57 33.15
C HIS A 168 -3.62 11.08 33.53
N ASP A 169 -3.53 11.86 34.63
CA ASP A 169 -2.32 12.59 35.04
C ASP A 169 -1.07 11.72 35.20
N VAL A 170 -1.25 10.44 35.57
CA VAL A 170 -0.14 9.51 35.84
C VAL A 170 0.03 8.46 34.76
N ASP A 171 -1.09 7.96 34.17
CA ASP A 171 -1.09 6.78 33.29
C ASP A 171 -1.13 7.12 31.80
N SER A 172 -1.21 8.40 31.43
CA SER A 172 -1.19 8.82 30.03
C SER A 172 0.23 9.06 29.52
N SER A 173 0.45 8.70 28.27
CA SER A 173 1.71 8.90 27.56
C SER A 173 1.47 8.97 26.06
N VAL A 174 2.42 9.55 25.31
CA VAL A 174 2.40 9.56 23.82
C VAL A 174 2.21 8.16 23.27
N MET A 175 2.86 7.15 23.88
CA MET A 175 2.73 5.75 23.47
C MET A 175 1.31 5.20 23.72
N ALA A 176 0.66 5.56 24.83
CA ALA A 176 -0.70 5.13 25.12
C ALA A 176 -1.69 5.69 24.07
N PHE A 177 -1.51 6.93 23.65
CA PHE A 177 -2.28 7.56 22.57
C PHE A 177 -1.97 6.97 21.19
N GLU A 178 -0.72 6.61 20.90
CA GLU A 178 -0.34 5.88 19.68
C GLU A 178 -1.06 4.51 19.61
N ILE A 179 -1.07 3.76 20.70
CA ILE A 179 -1.77 2.46 20.76
C ILE A 179 -3.28 2.64 20.62
N ALA A 180 -3.86 3.63 21.32
CA ALA A 180 -5.28 3.91 21.24
C ALA A 180 -5.72 4.27 19.81
N SER A 181 -4.94 5.14 19.13
CA SER A 181 -5.26 5.56 17.76
C SER A 181 -5.15 4.42 16.73
N ARG A 182 -4.16 3.53 16.88
CA ARG A 182 -4.06 2.33 16.04
C ARG A 182 -5.27 1.39 16.21
N ALA A 183 -5.74 1.22 17.43
CA ALA A 183 -6.93 0.40 17.70
C ALA A 183 -8.21 1.07 17.20
N ALA A 184 -8.38 2.38 17.46
CA ALA A 184 -9.50 3.17 16.98
C ALA A 184 -9.55 3.21 15.43
N PHE A 185 -8.38 3.28 14.77
CA PHE A 185 -8.29 3.21 13.31
C PHE A 185 -8.88 1.90 12.78
N ARG A 186 -8.44 0.76 13.32
CA ARG A 186 -8.94 -0.55 12.88
C ARG A 186 -10.44 -0.68 13.07
N GLU A 187 -10.95 -0.20 14.20
CA GLU A 187 -12.39 -0.23 14.50
C GLU A 187 -13.17 0.70 13.56
N GLY A 188 -12.69 1.94 13.37
CA GLY A 188 -13.34 2.95 12.54
C GLY A 188 -13.38 2.56 11.07
N MET A 189 -12.24 2.18 10.51
CA MET A 189 -12.15 1.76 9.12
C MET A 189 -13.02 0.53 8.84
N ALA A 190 -13.04 -0.46 9.74
CA ALA A 190 -13.89 -1.65 9.56
C ALA A 190 -15.39 -1.32 9.58
N LYS A 191 -15.81 -0.34 10.39
CA LYS A 191 -17.22 0.10 10.48
C LYS A 191 -17.62 1.07 9.36
N ALA A 192 -16.66 1.73 8.73
CA ALA A 192 -16.88 2.76 7.71
C ALA A 192 -17.14 2.20 6.30
N ASN A 193 -17.57 0.94 6.19
CA ASN A 193 -17.80 0.24 4.93
C ASN A 193 -16.57 0.32 4.01
N PRO A 194 -15.48 -0.38 4.36
CA PRO A 194 -14.24 -0.30 3.61
C PRO A 194 -14.38 -0.93 2.22
N ALA A 195 -13.65 -0.39 1.24
CA ALA A 195 -13.63 -0.85 -0.14
C ALA A 195 -12.19 -0.97 -0.64
N LEU A 196 -11.98 -1.91 -1.55
CA LEU A 196 -10.70 -2.09 -2.24
C LEU A 196 -10.69 -1.22 -3.50
N LEU A 197 -9.60 -0.51 -3.74
CA LEU A 197 -9.34 0.28 -4.93
C LEU A 197 -8.31 -0.42 -5.80
N GLU A 198 -8.58 -0.48 -7.10
CA GLU A 198 -7.66 -0.94 -8.13
C GLU A 198 -7.01 0.26 -8.82
N PRO A 199 -5.72 0.18 -9.22
CA PRO A 199 -5.09 1.25 -9.98
C PRO A 199 -5.71 1.36 -11.38
N ILE A 200 -5.97 2.60 -11.81
CA ILE A 200 -6.36 2.90 -13.19
C ILE A 200 -5.10 3.28 -13.96
N MET A 201 -4.80 2.53 -15.02
CA MET A 201 -3.62 2.75 -15.84
C MET A 201 -3.99 3.41 -17.18
N LYS A 202 -3.13 4.33 -17.64
CA LYS A 202 -3.20 4.82 -19.01
C LYS A 202 -2.52 3.81 -19.93
N VAL A 203 -3.25 3.28 -20.89
CA VAL A 203 -2.73 2.33 -21.88
C VAL A 203 -2.69 3.02 -23.24
N GLU A 204 -1.55 2.96 -23.91
CA GLU A 204 -1.37 3.38 -25.30
C GLU A 204 -1.11 2.15 -26.16
N VAL A 205 -1.94 1.95 -27.18
CA VAL A 205 -1.83 0.82 -28.11
C VAL A 205 -1.56 1.34 -29.51
N VAL A 206 -0.43 0.96 -30.07
CA VAL A 206 -0.05 1.31 -31.45
C VAL A 206 -0.31 0.10 -32.34
N THR A 207 -1.19 0.26 -33.35
CA THR A 207 -1.57 -0.82 -34.26
C THR A 207 -1.77 -0.30 -35.68
N PRO A 208 -1.54 -1.14 -36.73
CA PRO A 208 -1.96 -0.81 -38.09
C PRO A 208 -3.48 -0.57 -38.15
N GLU A 209 -3.89 0.34 -39.06
CA GLU A 209 -5.28 0.78 -39.20
C GLU A 209 -6.27 -0.39 -39.46
N GLU A 210 -5.85 -1.40 -40.18
CA GLU A 210 -6.63 -2.60 -40.50
C GLU A 210 -7.04 -3.43 -39.26
N TYR A 211 -6.31 -3.33 -38.13
CA TYR A 211 -6.58 -4.06 -36.88
C TYR A 211 -7.29 -3.22 -35.84
N MET A 212 -7.52 -1.93 -36.06
CA MET A 212 -8.05 -1.00 -35.07
C MET A 212 -9.43 -1.43 -34.55
N LEU A 213 -10.35 -1.84 -35.42
CA LEU A 213 -11.69 -2.29 -35.02
C LEU A 213 -11.65 -3.57 -34.18
N SER A 214 -10.77 -4.51 -34.54
CA SER A 214 -10.58 -5.75 -33.77
C SER A 214 -10.06 -5.48 -32.36
N LEU A 215 -9.11 -4.56 -32.22
CA LEU A 215 -8.57 -4.17 -30.92
C LEU A 215 -9.59 -3.43 -30.02
N ILE A 216 -10.45 -2.59 -30.59
CA ILE A 216 -11.51 -1.93 -29.85
C ILE A 216 -12.46 -2.98 -29.24
N HIS A 217 -12.85 -3.99 -29.98
CA HIS A 217 -13.73 -5.06 -29.51
C HIS A 217 -13.07 -5.97 -28.45
N ILE A 218 -11.76 -6.24 -28.57
CA ILE A 218 -11.02 -7.08 -27.62
C ILE A 218 -10.75 -6.31 -26.31
N SER A 219 -10.49 -5.02 -26.41
CA SER A 219 -10.12 -4.16 -25.25
C SER A 219 -11.33 -3.49 -24.58
N GLU A 220 -12.54 -3.71 -25.09
CA GLU A 220 -13.74 -3.18 -24.45
C GLU A 220 -13.88 -3.77 -23.04
N PRO A 221 -13.80 -2.92 -21.98
CA PRO A 221 -13.79 -3.42 -20.63
C PRO A 221 -15.12 -4.10 -20.33
N THR A 222 -15.11 -5.40 -20.20
CA THR A 222 -16.24 -6.16 -19.65
C THR A 222 -16.35 -5.78 -18.17
N ARG A 223 -16.98 -4.65 -17.87
CA ARG A 223 -17.39 -4.34 -16.52
C ARG A 223 -18.43 -5.39 -16.12
N ARG A 224 -18.00 -6.45 -15.45
CA ARG A 224 -18.92 -7.22 -14.62
C ARG A 224 -19.41 -6.25 -13.56
N ALA A 225 -20.67 -5.82 -13.68
CA ALA A 225 -21.36 -5.22 -12.56
C ALA A 225 -21.32 -6.26 -11.44
N LEU A 226 -20.55 -5.99 -10.41
CA LEU A 226 -20.66 -6.70 -9.15
C LEU A 226 -22.02 -6.26 -8.56
N ILE A 227 -22.94 -7.19 -8.57
CA ILE A 227 -24.24 -7.11 -7.89
C ILE A 227 -24.01 -7.24 -6.39
#